data_1cb7cb04b66f51bffe16c73726a5ab0a
#
_entry.id   1cb7cb04b66f51bffe16c73726a5ab0a
#
_cell.length_a   1.000
_cell.length_b   1.000
_cell.length_c   1.000
_cell.angle_alpha   90.00
_cell.angle_beta   90.00
_cell.angle_gamma   90.00
#
_symmetry.space_group_name_H-M   'P 1'
#
loop_
_entity.id
_entity.type
_entity.pdbx_description
1 polymer ?
#
loop_
_entity_poly.entity_id
_entity_poly.type
_entity_poly.pdbx_seq_one_letter_code
_entity_poly.pdbx_strand_id
1 'polypeptide(L)' 'MRSKPSIEENVVYSREEAAQVLGVSLSTLKRLINTGQLAASQPAGMRRVFIKGSSILAMLDTTRVENGHYVS' A
#
# COMPACT_ATOMS: atom_id res chain seq x y z
N MET A 1 2.03 21.41 13.78
CA MET A 1 2.17 20.71 12.54
C MET A 1 1.94 19.21 12.69
N ARG A 2 1.25 18.68 11.76
CA ARG A 2 0.91 17.28 11.84
C ARG A 2 1.68 16.47 10.81
N SER A 3 2.25 15.37 11.24
CA SER A 3 2.97 14.53 10.32
C SER A 3 2.09 13.37 9.90
N LYS A 4 2.33 12.89 8.69
CA LYS A 4 1.65 11.73 8.20
C LYS A 4 2.20 10.49 8.87
N PRO A 5 1.38 9.44 8.97
CA PRO A 5 1.91 8.18 9.46
C PRO A 5 3.05 7.72 8.56
N SER A 6 4.10 7.22 9.18
CA SER A 6 5.21 6.66 8.44
C SER A 6 4.90 5.23 8.04
N ILE A 7 5.37 4.85 6.86
CA ILE A 7 5.28 3.46 6.43
C ILE A 7 6.54 2.77 6.85
N GLU A 8 6.39 1.75 7.69
CA GLU A 8 7.54 1.04 8.23
C GLU A 8 7.65 -0.32 7.57
N GLU A 9 8.82 -0.60 7.02
CA GLU A 9 9.01 -1.80 6.21
C GLU A 9 8.83 -3.09 7.01
N ASN A 10 9.04 -3.04 8.32
CA ASN A 10 8.96 -4.24 9.15
C ASN A 10 7.60 -4.46 9.79
N VAL A 11 6.62 -3.67 9.41
CA VAL A 11 5.28 -3.73 9.99
C VAL A 11 4.35 -4.38 8.98
N VAL A 12 3.39 -5.16 9.50
CA VAL A 12 2.36 -5.77 8.67
C VAL A 12 1.08 -4.95 8.85
N TYR A 13 0.48 -4.59 7.74
CA TYR A 13 -0.72 -3.75 7.72
C TYR A 13 -1.93 -4.55 7.24
N SER A 14 -3.10 -4.23 7.78
CA SER A 14 -4.34 -4.69 7.19
C SER A 14 -4.63 -3.83 5.95
N ARG A 15 -5.65 -4.23 5.18
CA ARG A 15 -6.04 -3.41 4.02
C ARG A 15 -6.46 -2.02 4.47
N GLU A 16 -7.22 -1.93 5.54
CA GLU A 16 -7.68 -0.64 6.04
C GLU A 16 -6.51 0.23 6.49
N GLU A 17 -5.57 -0.39 7.20
CA GLU A 17 -4.40 0.34 7.67
C GLU A 17 -3.53 0.80 6.51
N ALA A 18 -3.34 -0.07 5.51
CA ALA A 18 -2.55 0.29 4.34
C ALA A 18 -3.19 1.44 3.57
N ALA A 19 -4.51 1.41 3.42
CA ALA A 19 -5.23 2.50 2.77
C ALA A 19 -5.03 3.80 3.53
N GLN A 20 -5.06 3.71 4.84
CA GLN A 20 -4.91 4.89 5.69
C GLN A 20 -3.52 5.51 5.56
N VAL A 21 -2.47 4.68 5.63
CA VAL A 21 -1.11 5.23 5.53
C VAL A 21 -0.80 5.74 4.13
N LEU A 22 -1.47 5.19 3.11
CA LEU A 22 -1.31 5.69 1.75
C LEU A 22 -2.22 6.88 1.44
N GLY A 23 -3.22 7.11 2.28
CA GLY A 23 -4.14 8.21 2.06
C GLY A 23 -5.11 7.96 0.92
N VAL A 24 -5.47 6.70 0.67
CA VAL A 24 -6.40 6.35 -0.40
C VAL A 24 -7.60 5.63 0.17
N SER A 25 -8.65 5.52 -0.64
CA SER A 25 -9.83 4.79 -0.23
C SER A 25 -9.54 3.29 -0.21
N LEU A 26 -10.35 2.55 0.53
CA LEU A 26 -10.21 1.10 0.56
C LEU A 26 -10.42 0.50 -0.83
N SER A 27 -11.35 1.06 -1.60
CA SER A 27 -11.59 0.59 -2.97
C SER A 27 -10.35 0.75 -3.83
N THR A 28 -9.67 1.89 -3.70
CA THR A 28 -8.44 2.11 -4.45
C THR A 28 -7.36 1.13 -4.01
N LEU A 29 -7.25 0.89 -2.71
CA LEU A 29 -6.26 -0.07 -2.22
C LEU A 29 -6.51 -1.45 -2.78
N LYS A 30 -7.75 -1.89 -2.78
CA LYS A 30 -8.10 -3.20 -3.32
C LYS A 30 -7.76 -3.30 -4.79
N ARG A 31 -7.93 -2.21 -5.53
CA ARG A 31 -7.56 -2.18 -6.95
C ARG A 31 -6.06 -2.33 -7.11
N LEU A 32 -5.28 -1.66 -6.28
CA LEU A 32 -3.82 -1.78 -6.35
C LEU A 32 -3.38 -3.23 -6.15
N ILE A 33 -4.04 -3.94 -5.24
CA ILE A 33 -3.75 -5.34 -5.01
C ILE A 33 -4.19 -6.19 -6.20
N ASN A 34 -5.40 -5.95 -6.68
CA ASN A 34 -5.97 -6.77 -7.75
C ASN A 34 -5.24 -6.61 -9.07
N THR A 35 -4.67 -5.44 -9.32
CA THR A 35 -3.93 -5.20 -10.55
C THR A 35 -2.46 -5.60 -10.44
N GLY A 36 -2.06 -6.11 -9.27
CA GLY A 36 -0.70 -6.58 -9.09
C GLY A 36 0.32 -5.52 -8.76
N GLN A 37 -0.12 -4.29 -8.54
CA GLN A 37 0.80 -3.21 -8.20
C GLN A 37 1.27 -3.30 -6.76
N LEU A 38 0.39 -3.77 -5.87
CA LEU A 38 0.70 -3.88 -4.45
C LEU A 38 0.61 -5.35 -4.04
N ALA A 39 1.72 -5.91 -3.60
CA ALA A 39 1.76 -7.29 -3.16
C ALA A 39 1.07 -7.42 -1.81
N ALA A 40 0.27 -8.46 -1.68
CA ALA A 40 -0.43 -8.75 -0.43
C ALA A 40 -0.47 -10.25 -0.23
N SER A 41 -0.65 -10.67 1.01
CA SER A 41 -0.67 -12.08 1.37
C SER A 41 -1.98 -12.42 2.07
N GLN A 42 -2.51 -13.57 1.71
CA GLN A 42 -3.68 -14.10 2.39
C GLN A 42 -3.41 -15.56 2.72
N PRO A 43 -2.98 -15.84 3.95
CA PRO A 43 -2.65 -17.21 4.31
C PRO A 43 -3.86 -18.12 4.18
N ALA A 44 -3.59 -19.39 3.87
CA ALA A 44 -4.65 -20.36 3.69
C ALA A 44 -5.47 -20.48 4.97
N GLY A 45 -6.78 -20.55 4.81
CA GLY A 45 -7.68 -20.69 5.93
C GLY A 45 -8.00 -19.39 6.64
N MET A 46 -7.46 -18.28 6.16
CA MET A 46 -7.75 -16.98 6.75
C MET A 46 -8.45 -16.10 5.75
N ARG A 47 -9.31 -15.22 6.27
CA ARG A 47 -9.99 -14.25 5.43
C ARG A 47 -9.24 -12.94 5.36
N ARG A 48 -8.30 -12.75 6.26
CA ARG A 48 -7.57 -11.49 6.36
C ARG A 48 -6.47 -11.43 5.34
N VAL A 49 -6.29 -10.24 4.79
CA VAL A 49 -5.19 -9.95 3.88
C VAL A 49 -4.17 -9.14 4.65
N PHE A 50 -2.92 -9.49 4.48
CA PHE A 50 -1.82 -8.81 5.16
C PHE A 50 -0.90 -8.19 4.12
N ILE A 51 -0.47 -6.97 4.40
CA ILE A 51 0.37 -6.20 3.49
C ILE A 51 1.60 -5.77 4.26
N LYS A 52 2.77 -6.19 3.81
CA LYS A 52 3.99 -5.76 4.47
C LYS A 52 4.31 -4.32 4.10
N GLY A 53 4.83 -3.56 5.07
CA GLY A 53 5.26 -2.21 4.78
C GLY A 53 6.29 -2.16 3.67
N SER A 54 7.17 -3.16 3.62
CA SER A 54 8.14 -3.24 2.53
C SER A 54 7.48 -3.34 1.17
N SER A 55 6.34 -4.01 1.09
CA SER A 55 5.60 -4.12 -0.18
C SER A 55 5.02 -2.77 -0.59
N ILE A 56 4.53 -2.00 0.38
CA ILE A 56 4.01 -0.67 0.10
C ILE A 56 5.14 0.22 -0.42
N LEU A 57 6.27 0.19 0.26
CA LEU A 57 7.42 1.01 -0.14
C LEU A 57 7.94 0.61 -1.51
N ALA A 58 7.98 -0.69 -1.80
CA ALA A 58 8.41 -1.17 -3.10
C ALA A 58 7.47 -0.70 -4.20
N MET A 59 6.16 -0.72 -3.95
CA MET A 59 5.21 -0.22 -4.93
C MET A 59 5.45 1.27 -5.20
N LEU A 60 5.66 2.04 -4.15
CA LEU A 60 5.90 3.46 -4.32
C LEU A 60 7.19 3.72 -5.11
N ASP A 61 8.20 2.89 -4.90
CA ASP A 61 9.44 3.03 -5.66
C ASP A 61 9.25 2.73 -7.15
N THR A 62 8.45 1.72 -7.47
CA THR A 62 8.26 1.33 -8.86
C THR A 62 7.29 2.23 -9.61
N THR A 63 6.49 2.99 -8.88
CA THR A 63 5.51 3.89 -9.49
C THR A 63 5.89 5.35 -9.31
N ARG A 64 7.17 5.60 -9.09
CA ARG A 64 7.65 6.95 -8.81
C ARG A 64 7.44 7.86 -10.02
N VAL A 65 7.03 9.10 -9.73
CA VAL A 65 6.90 10.09 -10.78
C VAL A 65 8.28 10.70 -11.02
N GLU A 66 8.74 10.58 -12.25
CA GLU A 66 10.06 11.06 -12.62
C GLU A 66 9.95 12.43 -13.27
N ASN A 67 10.96 13.27 -13.04
CA ASN A 67 11.06 14.58 -13.68
C ASN A 67 9.86 15.47 -13.38
N GLY A 68 9.15 15.21 -12.31
CA GLY A 68 8.00 16.01 -11.95
C GLY A 68 6.81 15.84 -12.85
N HIS A 69 6.85 14.89 -13.77
CA HIS A 69 5.73 14.63 -14.67
C HIS A 69 4.76 13.66 -14.04
N TYR A 70 3.50 14.02 -14.05
CA TYR A 70 2.46 13.07 -13.72
C TYR A 70 1.15 13.61 -14.23
N VAL A 71 0.21 12.70 -14.36
CA VAL A 71 -1.13 13.02 -14.82
C VAL A 71 -2.05 12.92 -13.62
N SER A 72 -2.76 13.97 -13.34
CA SER A 72 -3.68 13.95 -12.20
C SER A 72 -5.07 13.56 -12.61
#